data_9a437c475aea94f3b5f0618b800112ba
#
_entry.id   9a437c475aea94f3b5f0618b800112ba
#
_cell.length_a   1.000
_cell.length_b   1.000
_cell.length_c   1.000
_cell.angle_alpha   90.00
_cell.angle_beta   90.00
_cell.angle_gamma   90.00
#
_symmetry.space_group_name_H-M   'P 1'
#
loop_
_entity.id
_entity.type
_entity.pdbx_description
1 polymer ?
#
loop_
_entity_poly.entity_id
_entity_poly.type
_entity_poly.pdbx_seq_one_letter_code
_entity_poly.pdbx_strand_id
1 'polypeptide(L)'
;MTQHLMVDLETLATTIDANVLTIGAIKFDPHADYRGWNWLEYPETQIFYRRIDPESGSNIGLRMDEDTLSWWSKQSDEVKAEAFSEDERYSIEQVMKDF
;
A
#
# COMPACT_ATOMS: atom_id res chain seq x y z
N MET A 1 -2.55 0.92 27.47
CA MET A 1 -2.71 1.69 26.23
C MET A 1 -2.85 0.73 25.06
N THR A 2 -3.94 0.82 24.32
CA THR A 2 -4.22 -0.07 23.20
C THR A 2 -3.78 0.59 21.90
N GLN A 3 -2.93 -0.07 21.12
CA GLN A 3 -2.58 0.39 19.78
C GLN A 3 -3.17 -0.54 18.73
N HIS A 4 -3.69 0.05 17.68
CA HIS A 4 -4.23 -0.66 16.53
C HIS A 4 -3.38 -0.37 15.30
N LEU A 5 -3.39 -1.28 14.36
CA LEU A 5 -2.72 -1.14 13.08
C LEU A 5 -3.77 -1.14 11.98
N MET A 6 -3.83 -0.07 11.21
CA MET A 6 -4.66 -0.02 9.99
C MET A 6 -3.75 -0.25 8.79
N VAL A 7 -4.12 -1.19 7.93
CA VAL A 7 -3.37 -1.54 6.72
C VAL A 7 -4.24 -1.30 5.50
N ASP A 8 -3.68 -0.65 4.49
CA ASP A 8 -4.32 -0.44 3.20
C ASP A 8 -3.40 -0.94 2.09
N LEU A 9 -3.97 -1.64 1.12
CA LEU A 9 -3.25 -2.23 -0.01
C LEU A 9 -3.83 -1.74 -1.33
N GLU A 10 -2.96 -1.38 -2.26
CA GLU A 10 -3.32 -1.19 -3.66
C GLU A 10 -2.86 -2.41 -4.44
N THR A 11 -3.77 -3.05 -5.16
CA THR A 11 -3.51 -4.35 -5.78
C THR A 11 -3.86 -4.38 -7.27
N LEU A 12 -3.35 -5.41 -7.96
CA LEU A 12 -3.59 -5.64 -9.37
C LEU A 12 -4.65 -6.73 -9.63
N ALA A 13 -5.27 -7.23 -8.58
CA ALA A 13 -6.39 -8.18 -8.67
C ALA A 13 -7.28 -8.05 -7.44
N THR A 14 -8.45 -8.67 -7.46
CA THR A 14 -9.40 -8.66 -6.35
C THR A 14 -9.44 -10.01 -5.61
N THR A 15 -8.49 -10.88 -5.91
CA THR A 15 -8.39 -12.22 -5.32
C THR A 15 -7.42 -12.22 -4.14
N ILE A 16 -7.46 -13.28 -3.33
CA ILE A 16 -6.60 -13.42 -2.15
C ILE A 16 -5.11 -13.51 -2.51
N ASP A 17 -4.80 -13.96 -3.71
CA ASP A 17 -3.44 -14.07 -4.24
C ASP A 17 -3.05 -12.90 -5.15
N ALA A 18 -3.69 -11.75 -4.97
CA ALA A 18 -3.44 -10.56 -5.77
C ALA A 18 -2.03 -10.02 -5.61
N ASN A 19 -1.43 -9.60 -6.73
CA ASN A 19 -0.17 -8.89 -6.72
C ASN A 19 -0.37 -7.49 -6.12
N VAL A 20 0.51 -7.07 -5.24
CA VAL A 20 0.38 -5.83 -4.47
C VAL A 20 1.28 -4.75 -5.06
N LEU A 21 0.71 -3.58 -5.33
CA LEU A 21 1.45 -2.40 -5.81
C LEU A 21 2.02 -1.57 -4.68
N THR A 22 1.20 -1.33 -3.65
CA THR A 22 1.60 -0.52 -2.51
C THR A 22 1.02 -1.11 -1.23
N ILE A 23 1.73 -0.90 -0.13
CA ILE A 23 1.23 -1.19 1.20
C ILE A 23 1.42 0.05 2.09
N GLY A 24 0.34 0.46 2.73
CA GLY A 24 0.35 1.54 3.71
C GLY A 24 -0.16 1.01 5.04
N ALA A 25 0.47 1.42 6.12
CA ALA A 25 0.03 1.04 7.45
C ALA A 25 0.27 2.19 8.43
N ILE A 26 -0.61 2.32 9.40
CA ILE A 26 -0.52 3.33 10.43
C ILE A 26 -0.87 2.72 11.78
N LYS A 27 -0.05 3.00 12.78
CA LYS A 27 -0.35 2.64 14.17
C LYS A 27 -1.12 3.78 14.82
N PHE A 28 -2.17 3.47 15.53
CA PHE A 28 -2.98 4.49 16.20
C PHE A 28 -3.65 3.93 17.45
N ASP A 29 -4.04 4.84 18.34
CA ASP A 29 -4.87 4.53 19.49
C ASP A 29 -6.32 4.88 19.14
N PRO A 30 -7.26 3.91 19.08
CA PRO A 30 -8.64 4.19 18.71
C PRO A 30 -9.39 5.05 19.72
N HIS A 31 -8.84 5.22 20.93
CA HIS A 31 -9.41 6.04 21.98
C HIS A 31 -8.83 7.46 22.00
N ALA A 32 -7.79 7.73 21.21
CA ALA A 32 -7.21 9.07 21.12
C ALA A 32 -8.08 9.98 20.24
N ASP A 33 -8.01 11.28 20.49
CA ASP A 33 -8.69 12.28 19.69
C ASP A 33 -7.71 12.86 18.67
N TYR A 34 -7.93 12.52 17.41
CA TYR A 34 -7.10 12.98 16.30
C TYR A 34 -7.73 14.17 15.54
N ARG A 35 -8.83 14.71 16.01
CA ARG A 35 -9.45 15.88 15.39
C ARG A 35 -8.48 17.07 15.44
N GLY A 36 -8.30 17.72 14.31
CA GLY A 36 -7.35 18.82 14.20
C GLY A 36 -5.91 18.38 13.95
N TRP A 37 -5.62 17.09 13.97
CA TRP A 37 -4.31 16.58 13.56
C TRP A 37 -4.12 16.72 12.06
N ASN A 38 -2.96 17.23 11.69
CA ASN A 38 -2.53 17.28 10.31
C ASN A 38 -1.78 15.97 10.00
N TRP A 39 -2.01 15.41 8.83
CA TRP A 39 -1.31 14.20 8.36
C TRP A 39 0.21 14.34 8.46
N LEU A 40 0.73 15.54 8.17
CA LEU A 40 2.16 15.83 8.23
C LEU A 40 2.73 15.89 9.65
N GLU A 41 1.87 16.03 10.66
CA GLU A 41 2.25 16.07 12.07
C GLU A 41 2.29 14.68 12.70
N TYR A 42 1.80 13.65 11.99
CA TYR A 42 1.77 12.30 12.52
C TYR A 42 3.20 11.74 12.58
N PRO A 43 3.61 11.12 13.70
CA PRO A 43 4.97 10.62 13.83
C PRO A 43 5.34 9.59 12.76
N GLU A 44 6.45 9.79 12.07
CA GLU A 44 6.93 8.86 11.04
C GLU A 44 7.13 7.44 11.56
N THR A 45 7.48 7.29 12.83
CA THR A 45 7.66 5.98 13.47
C THR A 45 6.37 5.17 13.54
N GLN A 46 5.22 5.80 13.30
CA GLN A 46 3.92 5.15 13.35
C GLN A 46 3.30 4.97 11.96
N ILE A 47 4.02 5.39 10.91
CA ILE A 47 3.58 5.28 9.52
C ILE A 47 4.53 4.35 8.79
N PHE A 48 3.96 3.41 8.04
CA PHE A 48 4.70 2.54 7.12
C PHE A 48 4.06 2.68 5.74
N TYR A 49 4.86 3.00 4.73
CA TYR A 49 4.40 3.06 3.35
C TYR A 49 5.52 2.58 2.44
N ARG A 50 5.20 1.63 1.57
CA ARG A 50 6.17 1.10 0.59
C ARG A 50 5.48 0.83 -0.74
N ARG A 51 6.18 1.14 -1.82
CA ARG A 51 5.85 0.69 -3.16
C ARG A 51 6.56 -0.62 -3.41
N ILE A 52 5.85 -1.57 -3.99
CA ILE A 52 6.37 -2.92 -4.25
C ILE A 52 6.60 -3.08 -5.74
N ASP A 53 7.73 -3.69 -6.10
CA ASP A 53 7.99 -4.07 -7.48
C ASP A 53 7.04 -5.19 -7.89
N PRO A 54 6.10 -4.95 -8.84
CA PRO A 54 5.12 -5.97 -9.21
C PRO A 54 5.74 -7.20 -9.86
N GLU A 55 6.91 -7.06 -10.50
CA GLU A 55 7.63 -8.22 -11.04
C GLU A 55 8.03 -9.20 -9.95
N SER A 56 8.45 -8.69 -8.78
CA SER A 56 8.80 -9.54 -7.65
C SER A 56 7.62 -10.37 -7.15
N GLY A 57 6.41 -9.80 -7.15
CA GLY A 57 5.19 -10.52 -6.81
C GLY A 57 4.83 -11.56 -7.87
N SER A 58 4.93 -11.21 -9.15
CA SER A 58 4.66 -12.14 -10.26
C SER A 58 5.59 -13.34 -10.21
N ASN A 59 6.85 -13.15 -9.85
CA ASN A 59 7.84 -14.22 -9.75
C ASN A 59 7.50 -15.27 -8.70
N ILE A 60 6.72 -14.92 -7.69
CA ILE A 60 6.26 -15.87 -6.66
C ILE A 60 4.80 -16.33 -6.87
N GLY A 61 4.23 -16.02 -8.03
CA GLY A 61 2.92 -16.52 -8.42
C GLY A 61 1.73 -15.64 -8.05
N LEU A 62 1.95 -14.40 -7.61
CA LEU A 62 0.86 -13.46 -7.36
C LEU A 62 0.23 -13.00 -8.67
N ARG A 63 -1.06 -12.72 -8.65
CA ARG A 63 -1.88 -12.58 -9.85
C ARG A 63 -2.22 -11.14 -10.17
N MET A 64 -2.29 -10.86 -11.48
CA MET A 64 -2.91 -9.66 -12.03
C MET A 64 -4.16 -10.08 -12.78
N ASP A 65 -5.22 -9.28 -12.70
CA ASP A 65 -6.43 -9.56 -13.45
C ASP A 65 -6.79 -8.37 -14.36
N GLU A 66 -7.35 -8.69 -15.53
CA GLU A 66 -7.64 -7.69 -16.57
C GLU A 66 -8.70 -6.68 -16.11
N ASP A 67 -9.68 -7.11 -15.35
CA ASP A 67 -10.74 -6.23 -14.85
C ASP A 67 -10.17 -5.17 -13.90
N THR A 68 -9.25 -5.57 -13.02
CA THR A 68 -8.59 -4.65 -12.12
C THR A 68 -7.68 -3.70 -12.87
N LEU A 69 -6.94 -4.18 -13.86
CA LEU A 69 -6.11 -3.33 -14.71
C LEU A 69 -6.95 -2.32 -15.48
N SER A 70 -8.12 -2.74 -15.99
CA SER A 70 -9.07 -1.85 -16.65
C SER A 70 -9.61 -0.79 -15.69
N TRP A 71 -9.90 -1.18 -14.45
CA TRP A 71 -10.33 -0.25 -13.41
C TRP A 71 -9.27 0.82 -13.15
N TRP A 72 -7.99 0.41 -13.02
CA TRP A 72 -6.88 1.34 -12.83
C TRP A 72 -6.75 2.32 -13.99
N SER A 73 -6.96 1.86 -15.23
CA SER A 73 -6.85 2.72 -16.41
C SER A 73 -7.84 3.88 -16.41
N LYS A 74 -8.95 3.75 -15.67
CA LYS A 74 -10.01 4.74 -15.57
C LYS A 74 -9.79 5.74 -14.42
N GLN A 75 -8.77 5.54 -13.61
CA GLN A 75 -8.47 6.44 -12.50
C GLN A 75 -7.82 7.73 -13.00
N SER A 76 -7.79 8.76 -12.14
CA SER A 76 -7.13 10.03 -12.48
C SER A 76 -5.63 9.84 -12.69
N ASP A 77 -5.01 10.76 -13.44
CA ASP A 77 -3.57 10.70 -13.67
C ASP A 77 -2.76 10.77 -12.37
N GLU A 78 -3.25 11.54 -11.39
CA GLU A 78 -2.61 11.64 -10.08
C GLU A 78 -2.61 10.31 -9.33
N VAL A 79 -3.74 9.62 -9.32
CA VAL A 79 -3.88 8.32 -8.65
C VAL A 79 -2.99 7.28 -9.35
N LYS A 80 -3.00 7.26 -10.70
CA LYS A 80 -2.17 6.33 -11.47
C LYS A 80 -0.69 6.60 -11.27
N ALA A 81 -0.29 7.86 -11.24
CA ALA A 81 1.11 8.22 -11.03
C ALA A 81 1.62 7.74 -9.67
N GLU A 82 0.81 7.88 -8.61
CA GLU A 82 1.19 7.41 -7.29
C GLU A 82 1.29 5.88 -7.23
N ALA A 83 0.29 5.17 -7.75
CA ALA A 83 0.24 3.71 -7.69
C ALA A 83 1.28 3.03 -8.59
N PHE A 84 1.57 3.61 -9.76
CA PHE A 84 2.44 3.00 -10.77
C PHE A 84 3.80 3.70 -10.93
N SER A 85 4.15 4.64 -10.06
CA SER A 85 5.47 5.26 -10.08
C SER A 85 6.56 4.19 -9.99
N GLU A 86 7.62 4.33 -10.78
CA GLU A 86 8.77 3.43 -10.72
C GLU A 86 9.76 3.81 -9.62
N ASP A 87 9.56 4.96 -8.98
CA ASP A 87 10.45 5.46 -7.94
C ASP A 87 10.27 4.68 -6.64
N GLU A 88 11.41 4.32 -6.02
CA GLU A 88 11.46 3.71 -4.68
C GLU A 88 10.61 2.44 -4.55
N ARG A 89 10.66 1.56 -5.54
CA ARG A 89 10.01 0.26 -5.46
C ARG A 89 10.97 -0.80 -4.91
N TYR A 90 10.44 -1.61 -4.00
CA TYR A 90 11.18 -2.68 -3.33
C TYR A 90 10.55 -4.03 -3.67
N SER A 91 11.35 -5.11 -3.58
CA SER A 91 10.79 -6.45 -3.75
C SER A 91 9.80 -6.75 -2.63
N ILE A 92 8.82 -7.60 -2.93
CA ILE A 92 7.81 -7.98 -1.93
C ILE A 92 8.46 -8.67 -0.72
N GLU A 93 9.52 -9.44 -0.94
CA GLU A 93 10.25 -10.10 0.14
C GLU A 93 10.87 -9.07 1.09
N GLN A 94 11.46 -8.01 0.55
CA GLN A 94 12.06 -6.96 1.36
C GLN A 94 10.98 -6.20 2.15
N VAL A 95 9.87 -5.88 1.50
CA VAL A 95 8.76 -5.17 2.15
C VAL A 95 8.17 -5.99 3.30
N MET A 96 8.01 -7.30 3.12
CA MET A 96 7.50 -8.18 4.15
C MET A 96 8.44 -8.26 5.35
N LYS A 97 9.74 -8.21 5.14
CA LYS A 97 10.71 -8.15 6.24
C LYS A 97 10.64 -6.83 7.00
N ASP A 98 10.42 -5.72 6.30
CA ASP A 98 10.38 -4.39 6.90
C ASP A 98 9.06 -4.12 7.64
N PHE A 99 8.00 -4.79 7.23
CA PHE A 99 6.68 -4.64 7.83
C PHE A 99 6.61 -5.30 9.22
#